data_d6a286ad905b7f0f1c063db6eb7d26fa
#
_entry.id   d6a286ad905b7f0f1c063db6eb7d26fa
#
_cell.length_a   1.000
_cell.length_b   1.000
_cell.length_c   1.000
_cell.angle_alpha   90.00
_cell.angle_beta   90.00
_cell.angle_gamma   90.00
#
_symmetry.space_group_name_H-M   'P 1'
#
loop_
_entity.id
_entity.type
_entity.pdbx_description
1 polymer ?
#
loop_
_entity_poly.entity_id
_entity_poly.type
_entity_poly.pdbx_seq_one_letter_code
_entity_poly.pdbx_strand_id
1 'polypeptide(L)'
;IEACLVGSEMCIRDRNCADPIWHETGHKTAFKTNYWNNFFYQIGSYMNGFEPVRWRWSHFRHHGYTYFDDPLDFEIAIRRPTDVFYFFSLFIPFFDIINFKKTTQYETILHALGKKTEVMKQVIPEREHQKCINSSRLHVGIWILLITISIAFQSWLPVLYFLLPNFYGITLKRLFGLTQHTGLKDNIKDHRYSTRTMHLNPIFSFLYWQMEYHIE
;
A
#
# COMPACT_ATOMS: atom_id res chain seq x y z
N ILE A 1 20.04 21.12 -4.04
CA ILE A 1 20.28 19.69 -3.66
C ILE A 1 19.75 19.46 -2.24
N GLU A 2 20.06 20.30 -1.24
CA GLU A 2 19.56 20.14 0.14
C GLU A 2 18.04 20.20 0.23
N ALA A 3 17.37 21.12 -0.45
CA ALA A 3 15.91 21.20 -0.47
C ALA A 3 15.24 19.95 -1.10
N CYS A 4 15.90 19.30 -2.05
CA CYS A 4 15.43 18.05 -2.62
C CYS A 4 15.60 16.86 -1.66
N LEU A 5 16.68 16.84 -0.86
CA LEU A 5 16.91 15.78 0.13
C LEU A 5 15.90 15.87 1.27
N VAL A 6 15.70 17.06 1.85
CA VAL A 6 14.69 17.28 2.90
C VAL A 6 13.28 16.92 2.40
N GLY A 7 12.95 17.29 1.16
CA GLY A 7 11.67 16.92 0.55
C GLY A 7 11.50 15.42 0.36
N SER A 8 12.56 14.68 -0.02
CA SER A 8 12.50 13.22 -0.17
C SER A 8 12.38 12.50 1.18
N GLU A 9 13.04 12.97 2.23
CA GLU A 9 12.88 12.46 3.61
C GLU A 9 11.46 12.66 4.12
N MET A 10 10.86 13.84 3.88
CA MET A 10 9.45 14.09 4.20
C MET A 10 8.53 13.13 3.46
N CYS A 11 8.74 12.90 2.16
CA CYS A 11 7.93 11.97 1.38
C CYS A 11 8.04 10.52 1.88
N ILE A 12 9.22 10.08 2.31
CA ILE A 12 9.41 8.75 2.92
C ILE A 12 8.62 8.66 4.23
N ARG A 13 8.73 9.67 5.10
CA ARG A 13 7.98 9.73 6.35
C ARG A 13 6.47 9.76 6.11
N ASP A 14 6.00 10.62 5.25
CA ASP A 14 4.57 10.80 4.99
C ASP A 14 3.93 9.55 4.42
N ARG A 15 4.66 8.77 3.63
CA ARG A 15 4.18 7.49 3.13
C ARG A 15 4.09 6.42 4.20
N ASN A 16 5.03 6.37 5.12
CA ASN A 16 4.96 5.43 6.23
C ASN A 16 3.82 5.79 7.20
N CYS A 17 3.54 7.08 7.39
CA CYS A 17 2.39 7.55 8.17
C CYS A 17 1.04 7.36 7.42
N ALA A 18 1.05 7.25 6.10
CA ALA A 18 -0.17 7.03 5.32
C ALA A 18 -0.72 5.61 5.46
N ASP A 19 0.11 4.63 5.78
CA ASP A 19 -0.30 3.23 5.94
C ASP A 19 -1.27 3.05 7.11
N PRO A 20 -0.95 3.48 8.35
CA PRO A 20 -1.90 3.44 9.46
C PRO A 20 -3.18 4.24 9.19
N ILE A 21 -3.07 5.42 8.57
CA ILE A 21 -4.25 6.21 8.19
C ILE A 21 -5.16 5.41 7.25
N TRP A 22 -4.57 4.81 6.21
CA TRP A 22 -5.28 3.98 5.26
C TRP A 22 -5.93 2.77 5.96
N HIS A 23 -5.18 2.07 6.81
CA HIS A 23 -5.63 0.88 7.54
C HIS A 23 -6.81 1.22 8.45
N GLU A 24 -6.63 2.09 9.43
CA GLU A 24 -7.63 2.44 10.43
C GLU A 24 -8.90 3.06 9.82
N THR A 25 -8.73 3.92 8.82
CA THR A 25 -9.89 4.51 8.14
C THR A 25 -10.57 3.53 7.19
N GLY A 26 -9.84 2.53 6.69
CA GLY A 26 -10.38 1.39 5.94
C GLY A 26 -11.35 0.56 6.77
N HIS A 27 -11.02 0.31 8.03
CA HIS A 27 -11.87 -0.36 9.03
C HIS A 27 -13.00 0.55 9.55
N LYS A 28 -12.96 1.85 9.27
CA LYS A 28 -13.92 2.85 9.77
C LYS A 28 -13.88 3.05 11.28
N THR A 29 -12.75 2.79 11.90
CA THR A 29 -12.53 2.89 13.35
C THR A 29 -11.98 4.24 13.79
N ALA A 30 -11.26 4.96 12.89
CA ALA A 30 -10.58 6.21 13.21
C ALA A 30 -11.54 7.38 13.54
N PHE A 31 -12.67 7.46 12.88
CA PHE A 31 -13.64 8.56 13.04
C PHE A 31 -15.05 8.04 13.30
N LYS A 32 -15.84 8.79 14.09
CA LYS A 32 -17.26 8.46 14.37
C LYS A 32 -18.14 8.43 13.12
N THR A 33 -17.80 9.20 12.08
CA THR A 33 -18.61 9.30 10.87
C THR A 33 -17.96 8.57 9.70
N ASN A 34 -18.77 7.89 8.90
CA ASN A 34 -18.31 7.24 7.68
C ASN A 34 -17.73 8.24 6.65
N TYR A 35 -18.19 9.50 6.69
CA TYR A 35 -17.70 10.54 5.80
C TYR A 35 -16.20 10.78 5.99
N TRP A 36 -15.76 11.05 7.21
CA TRP A 36 -14.35 11.31 7.51
C TRP A 36 -13.48 10.05 7.33
N ASN A 37 -13.97 8.89 7.73
CA ASN A 37 -13.25 7.64 7.46
C ASN A 37 -13.02 7.45 5.95
N ASN A 38 -14.04 7.63 5.11
CA ASN A 38 -13.88 7.48 3.67
C ASN A 38 -12.99 8.58 3.06
N PHE A 39 -13.09 9.82 3.52
CA PHE A 39 -12.27 10.93 3.04
C PHE A 39 -10.77 10.65 3.27
N PHE A 40 -10.39 10.35 4.50
CA PHE A 40 -8.99 10.04 4.84
C PHE A 40 -8.52 8.70 4.27
N TYR A 41 -9.41 7.74 4.10
CA TYR A 41 -9.11 6.50 3.39
C TYR A 41 -8.69 6.75 1.94
N GLN A 42 -9.37 7.65 1.22
CA GLN A 42 -8.99 8.01 -0.15
C GLN A 42 -7.61 8.68 -0.19
N ILE A 43 -7.33 9.59 0.73
CA ILE A 43 -6.03 10.26 0.83
C ILE A 43 -4.93 9.23 1.15
N GLY A 44 -5.11 8.43 2.19
CA GLY A 44 -4.16 7.39 2.58
C GLY A 44 -3.92 6.37 1.48
N SER A 45 -4.98 5.96 0.77
CA SER A 45 -4.88 5.06 -0.39
C SER A 45 -4.01 5.66 -1.49
N TYR A 46 -4.28 6.93 -1.86
CA TYR A 46 -3.48 7.62 -2.88
C TYR A 46 -2.01 7.75 -2.46
N MET A 47 -1.75 8.16 -1.23
CA MET A 47 -0.40 8.29 -0.69
C MET A 47 0.35 6.95 -0.63
N ASN A 48 -0.34 5.84 -0.43
CA ASN A 48 0.25 4.50 -0.50
C ASN A 48 0.40 3.96 -1.93
N GLY A 49 -0.16 4.63 -2.93
CA GLY A 49 -0.25 4.14 -4.30
C GLY A 49 -1.23 2.99 -4.47
N PHE A 50 -2.22 2.91 -3.60
CA PHE A 50 -3.26 1.88 -3.57
C PHE A 50 -4.53 2.38 -4.27
N GLU A 51 -5.07 1.61 -5.18
CA GLU A 51 -6.42 1.85 -5.68
C GLU A 51 -7.43 1.46 -4.57
N PRO A 52 -8.26 2.41 -4.08
CA PRO A 52 -8.98 2.23 -2.81
C PRO A 52 -10.03 1.13 -2.82
N VAL A 53 -10.66 0.83 -3.96
CA VAL A 53 -11.68 -0.25 -4.02
C VAL A 53 -11.00 -1.61 -4.00
N ARG A 54 -9.99 -1.79 -4.86
CA ARG A 54 -9.21 -3.03 -4.94
C ARG A 54 -8.56 -3.36 -3.59
N TRP A 55 -7.90 -2.37 -2.98
CA TRP A 55 -7.17 -2.61 -1.73
C TRP A 55 -8.09 -2.79 -0.53
N ARG A 56 -9.27 -2.18 -0.50
CA ARG A 56 -10.25 -2.45 0.56
C ARG A 56 -10.69 -3.91 0.57
N TRP A 57 -10.98 -4.49 -0.59
CA TRP A 57 -11.37 -5.89 -0.69
C TRP A 57 -10.19 -6.85 -0.46
N SER A 58 -8.99 -6.47 -0.90
CA SER A 58 -7.77 -7.22 -0.60
C SER A 58 -7.50 -7.26 0.90
N HIS A 59 -7.65 -6.13 1.58
CA HIS A 59 -7.44 -6.00 3.01
C HIS A 59 -8.48 -6.80 3.83
N PHE A 60 -9.75 -6.77 3.47
CA PHE A 60 -10.75 -7.63 4.09
C PHE A 60 -10.45 -9.12 3.86
N ARG A 61 -9.91 -9.47 2.70
CA ARG A 61 -9.45 -10.84 2.44
C ARG A 61 -8.26 -11.18 3.31
N HIS A 62 -7.29 -10.28 3.45
CA HIS A 62 -6.14 -10.45 4.32
C HIS A 62 -6.57 -10.78 5.75
N HIS A 63 -7.41 -9.96 6.39
CA HIS A 63 -7.95 -10.25 7.73
C HIS A 63 -8.68 -11.58 7.84
N GLY A 64 -9.39 -12.00 6.80
CA GLY A 64 -10.12 -13.27 6.80
C GLY A 64 -9.23 -14.50 6.57
N TYR A 65 -8.05 -14.33 5.98
CA TYR A 65 -7.21 -15.42 5.48
C TYR A 65 -5.73 -15.31 5.88
N THR A 66 -5.36 -14.40 6.76
CA THR A 66 -3.96 -14.16 7.19
C THR A 66 -3.23 -15.42 7.65
N TYR A 67 -3.96 -16.37 8.23
CA TYR A 67 -3.43 -17.65 8.71
C TYR A 67 -3.30 -18.70 7.60
N PHE A 68 -3.81 -18.46 6.39
CA PHE A 68 -3.63 -19.33 5.24
C PHE A 68 -2.48 -18.87 4.35
N ASP A 69 -1.86 -19.82 3.67
CA ASP A 69 -0.95 -19.50 2.55
C ASP A 69 -1.80 -19.19 1.30
N ASP A 70 -2.34 -17.97 1.28
CA ASP A 70 -3.21 -17.50 0.19
C ASP A 70 -2.38 -16.74 -0.85
N PRO A 71 -2.27 -17.22 -2.10
CA PRO A 71 -1.53 -16.54 -3.15
C PRO A 71 -2.14 -15.19 -3.55
N LEU A 72 -3.35 -14.89 -3.12
CA LEU A 72 -4.04 -13.62 -3.35
C LEU A 72 -3.97 -12.67 -2.15
N ASP A 73 -3.24 -13.03 -1.11
CA ASP A 73 -2.89 -12.14 -0.02
C ASP A 73 -1.64 -11.33 -0.41
N PHE A 74 -1.85 -10.08 -0.82
CA PHE A 74 -0.80 -9.20 -1.30
C PHE A 74 -0.18 -8.33 -0.19
N GLU A 75 -0.67 -8.42 1.03
CA GLU A 75 -0.16 -7.64 2.16
C GLU A 75 1.05 -8.32 2.79
N ILE A 76 1.10 -9.64 2.73
CA ILE A 76 2.26 -10.40 3.17
C ILE A 76 3.24 -10.57 2.00
N ALA A 77 4.21 -9.69 1.92
CA ALA A 77 5.20 -9.71 0.84
C ALA A 77 6.03 -11.00 0.78
N ILE A 78 6.40 -11.53 1.94
CA ILE A 78 7.17 -12.77 2.10
C ILE A 78 6.76 -13.45 3.41
N ARG A 79 6.22 -14.66 3.35
CA ARG A 79 5.95 -15.46 4.55
C ARG A 79 7.24 -16.13 5.07
N ARG A 80 8.04 -16.69 4.18
CA ARG A 80 9.32 -17.33 4.48
C ARG A 80 10.39 -16.77 3.57
N PRO A 81 11.45 -16.16 4.10
CA PRO A 81 12.52 -15.57 3.29
C PRO A 81 13.45 -16.67 2.73
N THR A 82 12.93 -17.51 1.84
CA THR A 82 13.70 -18.56 1.17
C THR A 82 14.49 -18.03 -0.03
N ASP A 83 14.01 -16.94 -0.65
CA ASP A 83 14.71 -16.23 -1.71
C ASP A 83 15.38 -14.98 -1.14
N VAL A 84 16.66 -15.11 -0.82
CA VAL A 84 17.49 -14.05 -0.23
C VAL A 84 17.62 -12.85 -1.19
N PHE A 85 17.75 -13.10 -2.50
CA PHE A 85 17.87 -12.03 -3.48
C PHE A 85 16.56 -11.23 -3.56
N TYR A 86 15.42 -11.90 -3.65
CA TYR A 86 14.12 -11.25 -3.66
C TYR A 86 13.88 -10.48 -2.34
N PHE A 87 14.23 -11.07 -1.20
CA PHE A 87 14.13 -10.40 0.10
C PHE A 87 14.88 -9.06 0.12
N PHE A 88 16.14 -9.03 -0.27
CA PHE A 88 16.92 -7.78 -0.31
C PHE A 88 16.42 -6.81 -1.38
N SER A 89 15.92 -7.31 -2.51
CA SER A 89 15.38 -6.47 -3.58
C SER A 89 14.17 -5.65 -3.14
N LEU A 90 13.42 -6.09 -2.13
CA LEU A 90 12.29 -5.34 -1.57
C LEU A 90 12.71 -4.00 -0.95
N PHE A 91 13.98 -3.86 -0.56
CA PHE A 91 14.52 -2.65 0.07
C PHE A 91 15.25 -1.74 -0.92
N ILE A 92 15.38 -2.13 -2.18
CA ILE A 92 16.03 -1.32 -3.21
C ILE A 92 15.01 -0.32 -3.76
N PRO A 93 15.22 1.00 -3.60
CA PRO A 93 14.37 2.01 -4.20
C PRO A 93 14.25 1.80 -5.71
N PHE A 94 13.07 2.02 -6.26
CA PHE A 94 12.77 1.85 -7.68
C PHE A 94 12.87 0.42 -8.25
N PHE A 95 13.15 -0.59 -7.44
CA PHE A 95 13.19 -1.99 -7.93
C PHE A 95 11.86 -2.40 -8.60
N ASP A 96 10.75 -1.88 -8.10
CA ASP A 96 9.43 -2.13 -8.68
C ASP A 96 9.28 -1.61 -10.12
N ILE A 97 10.08 -0.64 -10.55
CA ILE A 97 10.07 -0.16 -11.94
C ILE A 97 10.59 -1.24 -12.89
N ILE A 98 11.60 -2.01 -12.48
CA ILE A 98 12.15 -3.12 -13.27
C ILE A 98 11.08 -4.21 -13.48
N ASN A 99 10.28 -4.46 -12.45
CA ASN A 99 9.21 -5.44 -12.46
C ASN A 99 7.82 -4.80 -12.57
N PHE A 100 7.69 -3.67 -13.28
CA PHE A 100 6.47 -2.84 -13.32
C PHE A 100 5.19 -3.62 -13.58
N LYS A 101 5.23 -4.65 -14.43
CA LYS A 101 4.06 -5.50 -14.72
C LYS A 101 3.54 -6.30 -13.52
N LYS A 102 4.32 -6.41 -12.44
CA LYS A 102 3.93 -7.07 -11.19
C LYS A 102 3.47 -6.07 -10.12
N THR A 103 3.47 -4.77 -10.45
CA THR A 103 3.11 -3.72 -9.49
C THR A 103 1.61 -3.47 -9.45
N THR A 104 1.15 -2.95 -8.32
CA THR A 104 -0.24 -2.48 -8.17
C THR A 104 -0.56 -1.29 -9.07
N GLN A 105 0.45 -0.48 -9.42
CA GLN A 105 0.30 0.63 -10.36
C GLN A 105 -0.04 0.13 -11.76
N TYR A 106 0.63 -0.93 -12.23
CA TYR A 106 0.29 -1.56 -13.52
C TYR A 106 -1.12 -2.17 -13.49
N GLU A 107 -1.48 -2.84 -12.40
CA GLU A 107 -2.84 -3.37 -12.20
C GLU A 107 -3.88 -2.24 -12.26
N THR A 108 -3.63 -1.11 -11.59
CA THR A 108 -4.49 0.08 -11.64
C THR A 108 -4.67 0.62 -13.07
N ILE A 109 -3.61 0.65 -13.89
CA ILE A 109 -3.70 1.03 -15.30
C ILE A 109 -4.58 0.04 -16.07
N LEU A 110 -4.43 -1.27 -15.86
CA LEU A 110 -5.28 -2.27 -16.53
C LEU A 110 -6.75 -2.09 -16.16
N HIS A 111 -7.06 -1.86 -14.87
CA HIS A 111 -8.42 -1.60 -14.43
C HIS A 111 -8.99 -0.31 -15.03
N ALA A 112 -8.20 0.76 -15.11
CA ALA A 112 -8.61 2.02 -15.74
C ALA A 112 -8.98 1.82 -17.22
N LEU A 113 -8.29 0.92 -17.92
CA LEU A 113 -8.59 0.51 -19.29
C LEU A 113 -9.78 -0.45 -19.39
N GLY A 114 -10.42 -0.80 -18.25
CA GLY A 114 -11.56 -1.71 -18.20
C GLY A 114 -11.19 -3.20 -18.26
N LYS A 115 -9.92 -3.56 -18.13
CA LYS A 115 -9.49 -4.96 -18.10
C LYS A 115 -9.72 -5.55 -16.72
N LYS A 116 -10.46 -6.65 -16.65
CA LYS A 116 -10.67 -7.42 -15.41
C LYS A 116 -9.48 -8.37 -15.20
N THR A 117 -8.63 -8.04 -14.25
CA THR A 117 -7.50 -8.90 -13.83
C THR A 117 -8.01 -10.09 -13.01
N GLU A 118 -7.17 -11.09 -12.78
CA GLU A 118 -7.53 -12.23 -11.91
C GLU A 118 -7.83 -11.78 -10.47
N VAL A 119 -7.10 -10.78 -9.96
CA VAL A 119 -7.37 -10.17 -8.65
C VAL A 119 -8.77 -9.56 -8.62
N MET A 120 -9.15 -8.79 -9.64
CA MET A 120 -10.49 -8.21 -9.70
C MET A 120 -11.58 -9.29 -9.69
N LYS A 121 -11.39 -10.39 -10.43
CA LYS A 121 -12.38 -11.48 -10.52
C LYS A 121 -12.52 -12.27 -9.23
N GLN A 122 -11.41 -12.49 -8.49
CA GLN A 122 -11.36 -13.41 -7.37
C GLN A 122 -11.49 -12.70 -6.01
N VAL A 123 -11.10 -11.43 -5.93
CA VAL A 123 -11.06 -10.68 -4.66
C VAL A 123 -12.20 -9.66 -4.58
N ILE A 124 -12.58 -9.03 -5.69
CA ILE A 124 -13.55 -7.93 -5.70
C ILE A 124 -14.92 -8.47 -6.11
N PRO A 125 -16.00 -8.26 -5.32
CA PRO A 125 -17.36 -8.63 -5.75
C PRO A 125 -17.75 -7.97 -7.07
N GLU A 126 -18.46 -8.68 -7.94
CA GLU A 126 -18.83 -8.17 -9.26
C GLU A 126 -19.55 -6.82 -9.24
N ARG A 127 -20.40 -6.60 -8.23
CA ARG A 127 -21.11 -5.32 -8.03
C ARG A 127 -20.18 -4.12 -7.81
N GLU A 128 -18.93 -4.35 -7.42
CA GLU A 128 -17.93 -3.32 -7.15
C GLU A 128 -16.93 -3.15 -8.31
N HIS A 129 -16.96 -4.03 -9.33
CA HIS A 129 -16.03 -3.97 -10.45
C HIS A 129 -16.05 -2.62 -11.17
N GLN A 130 -17.26 -2.10 -11.48
CA GLN A 130 -17.39 -0.81 -12.17
C GLN A 130 -16.87 0.35 -11.31
N LYS A 131 -17.05 0.28 -10.00
CA LYS A 131 -16.54 1.26 -9.07
C LYS A 131 -15.01 1.23 -9.00
N CYS A 132 -14.41 0.03 -8.99
CA CYS A 132 -12.96 -0.15 -9.08
C CYS A 132 -12.41 0.44 -10.39
N ILE A 133 -13.05 0.18 -11.54
CA ILE A 133 -12.66 0.76 -12.83
C ILE A 133 -12.71 2.29 -12.79
N ASN A 134 -13.77 2.88 -12.27
CA ASN A 134 -13.92 4.34 -12.19
C ASN A 134 -12.90 4.97 -11.25
N SER A 135 -12.65 4.34 -10.10
CA SER A 135 -11.63 4.75 -9.14
C SER A 135 -10.23 4.66 -9.74
N SER A 136 -9.92 3.58 -10.45
CA SER A 136 -8.65 3.41 -11.18
C SER A 136 -8.46 4.49 -12.25
N ARG A 137 -9.51 4.87 -12.98
CA ARG A 137 -9.47 5.99 -13.93
C ARG A 137 -9.15 7.33 -13.26
N LEU A 138 -9.73 7.57 -12.08
CA LEU A 138 -9.41 8.76 -11.28
C LEU A 138 -7.94 8.78 -10.89
N HIS A 139 -7.40 7.67 -10.39
CA HIS A 139 -5.99 7.56 -10.00
C HIS A 139 -5.05 7.81 -11.19
N VAL A 140 -5.30 7.15 -12.33
CA VAL A 140 -4.51 7.35 -13.56
C VAL A 140 -4.66 8.78 -14.07
N GLY A 141 -5.87 9.36 -13.98
CA GLY A 141 -6.12 10.76 -14.32
C GLY A 141 -5.29 11.74 -13.47
N ILE A 142 -5.17 11.49 -12.17
CA ILE A 142 -4.31 12.29 -11.28
C ILE A 142 -2.83 12.15 -11.68
N TRP A 143 -2.36 10.95 -12.02
CA TRP A 143 -0.97 10.76 -12.49
C TRP A 143 -0.69 11.54 -13.78
N ILE A 144 -1.61 11.46 -14.76
CA ILE A 144 -1.50 12.21 -16.01
C ILE A 144 -1.52 13.71 -15.73
N LEU A 145 -2.39 14.19 -14.85
CA LEU A 145 -2.46 15.60 -14.46
C LEU A 145 -1.15 16.09 -13.85
N LEU A 146 -0.54 15.33 -12.93
CA LEU A 146 0.74 15.67 -12.31
C LEU A 146 1.87 15.77 -13.34
N ILE A 147 1.92 14.84 -14.29
CA ILE A 147 2.88 14.87 -15.39
C ILE A 147 2.64 16.10 -16.27
N THR A 148 1.39 16.37 -16.63
CA THR A 148 1.02 17.54 -17.46
C THR A 148 1.39 18.86 -16.79
N ILE A 149 1.10 18.99 -15.49
CA ILE A 149 1.49 20.18 -14.69
C ILE A 149 3.02 20.31 -14.67
N SER A 150 3.75 19.21 -14.49
CA SER A 150 5.21 19.24 -14.47
C SER A 150 5.81 19.74 -15.79
N ILE A 151 5.23 19.30 -16.91
CA ILE A 151 5.64 19.74 -18.25
C ILE A 151 5.27 21.22 -18.45
N ALA A 152 4.03 21.62 -18.13
CA ALA A 152 3.53 22.97 -18.34
C ALA A 152 4.32 24.04 -17.55
N PHE A 153 4.71 23.72 -16.32
CA PHE A 153 5.48 24.60 -15.45
C PHE A 153 7.00 24.35 -15.54
N GLN A 154 7.45 23.47 -16.42
CA GLN A 154 8.86 23.06 -16.56
C GLN A 154 9.51 22.71 -15.20
N SER A 155 8.75 22.09 -14.32
CA SER A 155 9.14 21.72 -12.97
C SER A 155 8.75 20.28 -12.66
N TRP A 156 9.73 19.43 -12.35
CA TRP A 156 9.49 18.04 -11.99
C TRP A 156 9.03 17.84 -10.55
N LEU A 157 8.90 18.90 -9.75
CA LEU A 157 8.48 18.82 -8.36
C LEU A 157 7.14 18.09 -8.15
N PRO A 158 6.07 18.31 -8.95
CA PRO A 158 4.83 17.56 -8.77
C PRO A 158 5.00 16.06 -8.96
N VAL A 159 5.76 15.63 -9.96
CA VAL A 159 6.06 14.21 -10.19
C VAL A 159 6.96 13.67 -9.08
N LEU A 160 7.99 14.42 -8.68
CA LEU A 160 8.97 14.01 -7.67
C LEU A 160 8.31 13.80 -6.29
N TYR A 161 7.39 14.68 -5.88
CA TYR A 161 6.79 14.63 -4.55
C TYR A 161 5.49 13.85 -4.47
N PHE A 162 4.72 13.75 -5.56
CA PHE A 162 3.40 13.12 -5.51
C PHE A 162 3.30 11.81 -6.28
N LEU A 163 4.12 11.57 -7.30
CA LEU A 163 4.07 10.35 -8.09
C LEU A 163 5.21 9.38 -7.75
N LEU A 164 6.45 9.83 -7.83
CA LEU A 164 7.62 8.97 -7.61
C LEU A 164 7.76 8.40 -6.20
N PRO A 165 7.27 9.02 -5.13
CA PRO A 165 7.30 8.40 -3.80
C PRO A 165 6.61 7.04 -3.72
N ASN A 166 5.70 6.72 -4.65
CA ASN A 166 5.13 5.37 -4.78
C ASN A 166 6.19 4.29 -5.04
N PHE A 167 7.36 4.65 -5.51
CA PHE A 167 8.44 3.74 -5.86
C PHE A 167 9.62 3.80 -4.90
N TYR A 168 9.95 4.96 -4.34
CA TYR A 168 11.09 5.08 -3.43
C TYR A 168 10.74 5.17 -1.94
N GLY A 169 9.51 5.60 -1.60
CA GLY A 169 9.09 5.83 -0.21
C GLY A 169 8.60 4.60 0.55
N ILE A 170 8.64 3.41 -0.07
CA ILE A 170 7.93 2.23 0.46
C ILE A 170 8.83 1.31 1.31
N THR A 171 10.12 1.60 1.41
CA THR A 171 11.09 0.72 2.07
C THR A 171 10.80 0.50 3.57
N LEU A 172 10.52 1.57 4.31
CA LEU A 172 10.24 1.48 5.74
C LEU A 172 8.89 0.78 6.00
N LYS A 173 7.88 1.06 5.17
CA LYS A 173 6.60 0.35 5.19
C LYS A 173 6.79 -1.16 5.01
N ARG A 174 7.60 -1.57 4.02
CA ARG A 174 7.93 -2.98 3.80
C ARG A 174 8.63 -3.60 5.00
N LEU A 175 9.55 -2.87 5.63
CA LEU A 175 10.21 -3.33 6.84
C LEU A 175 9.18 -3.62 7.94
N PHE A 176 8.31 -2.68 8.23
CA PHE A 176 7.27 -2.86 9.25
C PHE A 176 6.30 -4.00 8.90
N GLY A 177 5.79 -4.07 7.68
CA GLY A 177 4.90 -5.15 7.24
C GLY A 177 5.54 -6.54 7.34
N LEU A 178 6.83 -6.67 6.99
CA LEU A 178 7.55 -7.95 7.15
C LEU A 178 7.64 -8.38 8.61
N THR A 179 7.75 -7.46 9.54
CA THR A 179 7.86 -7.81 10.96
C THR A 179 6.56 -8.37 11.55
N GLN A 180 5.41 -8.05 10.96
CA GLN A 180 4.11 -8.50 11.46
C GLN A 180 3.84 -9.99 11.20
N HIS A 181 4.19 -10.49 10.03
CA HIS A 181 3.77 -11.82 9.56
C HIS A 181 4.93 -12.76 9.19
N THR A 182 6.08 -12.23 8.77
CA THR A 182 7.17 -13.04 8.21
C THR A 182 7.77 -14.00 9.24
N GLY A 183 7.95 -15.27 8.85
CA GLY A 183 8.54 -16.32 9.68
C GLY A 183 7.59 -16.89 10.73
N LEU A 184 6.32 -16.50 10.74
CA LEU A 184 5.28 -17.09 11.59
C LEU A 184 4.66 -18.32 10.94
N LYS A 185 3.81 -19.00 11.70
CA LYS A 185 3.12 -20.21 11.23
C LYS A 185 2.02 -19.83 10.23
N ASP A 186 1.87 -20.63 9.20
CA ASP A 186 0.80 -20.60 8.22
C ASP A 186 -0.16 -21.80 8.39
N ASN A 187 -1.31 -21.74 7.73
CA ASN A 187 -2.32 -22.79 7.75
C ASN A 187 -2.81 -23.18 9.16
N ILE A 188 -2.87 -22.21 10.05
CA ILE A 188 -3.37 -22.35 11.42
C ILE A 188 -4.57 -21.44 11.62
N LYS A 189 -5.68 -21.97 12.15
CA LYS A 189 -6.91 -21.19 12.38
C LYS A 189 -6.79 -20.13 13.47
N ASP A 190 -5.80 -20.21 14.34
CA ASP A 190 -5.58 -19.24 15.42
C ASP A 190 -4.61 -18.17 14.95
N HIS A 191 -5.16 -17.00 14.64
CA HIS A 191 -4.43 -15.83 14.15
C HIS A 191 -3.30 -15.33 15.09
N ARG A 192 -3.36 -15.66 16.38
CA ARG A 192 -2.28 -15.35 17.34
C ARG A 192 -0.93 -16.00 17.01
N TYR A 193 -0.94 -17.03 16.16
CA TYR A 193 0.28 -17.68 15.68
C TYR A 193 0.74 -17.17 14.30
N SER A 194 -0.10 -16.44 13.59
CA SER A 194 0.21 -15.88 12.25
C SER A 194 0.49 -14.37 12.27
N THR A 195 0.25 -13.72 13.40
CA THR A 195 0.53 -12.29 13.62
C THR A 195 1.39 -12.11 14.88
N ARG A 196 2.05 -10.99 15.01
CA ARG A 196 2.81 -10.65 16.22
C ARG A 196 2.69 -9.17 16.58
N THR A 197 2.59 -8.92 17.87
CA THR A 197 2.87 -7.60 18.45
C THR A 197 4.37 -7.40 18.52
N MET A 198 4.84 -6.24 18.11
CA MET A 198 6.23 -5.84 18.25
C MET A 198 6.36 -4.74 19.28
N HIS A 199 7.53 -4.69 19.91
CA HIS A 199 7.89 -3.59 20.79
C HIS A 199 8.92 -2.73 20.09
N LEU A 200 8.46 -1.62 19.51
CA LEU A 200 9.31 -0.64 18.87
C LEU A 200 9.81 0.39 19.89
N ASN A 201 10.94 1.03 19.58
CA ASN A 201 11.33 2.21 20.34
C ASN A 201 10.36 3.38 20.08
N PRO A 202 10.31 4.41 20.94
CA PRO A 202 9.32 5.48 20.80
C PRO A 202 9.35 6.22 19.47
N ILE A 203 10.50 6.31 18.80
CA ILE A 203 10.65 6.97 17.51
C ILE A 203 9.97 6.12 16.42
N PHE A 204 10.27 4.83 16.36
CA PHE A 204 9.65 3.94 15.37
C PHE A 204 8.17 3.70 15.65
N SER A 205 7.77 3.59 16.92
CA SER A 205 6.36 3.52 17.32
C SER A 205 5.59 4.76 16.85
N PHE A 206 6.15 5.96 17.06
CA PHE A 206 5.57 7.20 16.55
C PHE A 206 5.47 7.23 15.01
N LEU A 207 6.52 6.83 14.30
CA LEU A 207 6.53 6.79 12.83
C LEU A 207 5.54 5.76 12.28
N TYR A 208 5.30 4.69 13.02
CA TYR A 208 4.37 3.64 12.64
C TYR A 208 2.98 3.80 13.25
N TRP A 209 2.70 4.93 13.91
CA TRP A 209 1.40 5.25 14.53
C TRP A 209 0.90 4.18 15.50
N GLN A 210 1.81 3.51 16.21
CA GLN A 210 1.54 2.42 17.15
C GLN A 210 0.90 1.17 16.53
N MET A 211 1.01 0.99 15.22
CA MET A 211 0.57 -0.23 14.54
C MET A 211 1.42 -1.47 14.87
N GLU A 212 2.43 -1.35 15.72
CA GLU A 212 3.14 -2.48 16.30
C GLU A 212 2.26 -3.39 17.17
N TYR A 213 1.12 -2.90 17.62
CA TYR A 213 0.11 -3.68 18.37
C TYR A 213 -0.91 -4.37 17.46
N HIS A 214 -0.62 -4.46 16.19
CA HIS A 214 -1.47 -5.04 15.18
C HIS A 214 -1.63 -6.56 15.40
N ILE A 215 -2.71 -6.95 16.03
CA ILE A 215 -3.18 -8.33 16.12
C ILE A 215 -4.48 -8.39 15.33
N GLU A 216 -4.48 -9.17 14.28
CA GLU A 216 -5.64 -9.42 13.44
C GLU A 216 -6.53 -10.50 14.00
#